data_d2e4f18f98761899290966fcfe195dd6
#
_entry.id   d2e4f18f98761899290966fcfe195dd6
#
_cell.length_a   1.000
_cell.length_b   1.000
_cell.length_c   1.000
_cell.angle_alpha   90.00
_cell.angle_beta   90.00
_cell.angle_gamma   90.00
#
_symmetry.space_group_name_H-M   'P 1'
#
loop_
_entity.id
_entity.type
_entity.pdbx_description
1 polymer ?
#
loop_
_entity_poly.entity_id
_entity_poly.type
_entity_poly.pdbx_seq_one_letter_code
_entity_poly.pdbx_strand_id
1 'polypeptide(L)'
;MRDWTKSKSWKRGQDTENGRFLRVFSLIDDNPRKATMGDQMKHIDWHTLIGTIDVKAMKRVNRGGDLQTEFMWIEFRNRAGTNGWIFGKQDWIAFEMLDGFILARTKDLRDLANQLCNTDVFVQRAGDALYKAYQRKGNSDVISMIRFSDLDQIPHMYIRDSDYVEVAKPNPFL
;
A
#
# COMPACT_ATOMS: atom_id res chain seq x y z
N MET A 1 -17.08 -22.35 2.12
CA MET A 1 -16.40 -21.12 1.66
C MET A 1 -16.02 -20.29 2.90
N ARG A 2 -14.76 -19.93 3.13
CA ARG A 2 -14.36 -19.10 4.28
C ARG A 2 -14.83 -17.68 4.09
N ASP A 3 -15.63 -17.17 5.00
CA ASP A 3 -16.06 -15.77 5.01
C ASP A 3 -14.87 -14.86 5.41
N TRP A 4 -14.25 -14.23 4.43
CA TRP A 4 -13.08 -13.38 4.61
C TRP A 4 -13.42 -12.06 5.31
N THR A 5 -14.68 -11.62 5.29
CA THR A 5 -15.12 -10.38 5.93
C THR A 5 -15.02 -10.43 7.45
N LYS A 6 -14.88 -11.64 8.03
CA LYS A 6 -14.69 -11.86 9.48
C LYS A 6 -13.23 -11.97 9.89
N SER A 7 -12.27 -11.88 8.96
CA SER A 7 -10.86 -11.94 9.34
C SER A 7 -10.40 -10.65 10.03
N LYS A 8 -9.55 -10.79 11.07
CA LYS A 8 -8.96 -9.65 11.78
C LYS A 8 -8.18 -8.73 10.82
N SER A 9 -7.53 -9.30 9.80
CA SER A 9 -6.77 -8.54 8.80
C SER A 9 -7.68 -7.72 7.89
N TRP A 10 -8.81 -8.27 7.45
CA TRP A 10 -9.79 -7.56 6.64
C TRP A 10 -10.40 -6.39 7.42
N LYS A 11 -10.87 -6.66 8.66
CA LYS A 11 -11.44 -5.63 9.53
C LYS A 11 -10.46 -4.47 9.74
N ARG A 12 -9.20 -4.78 10.07
CA ARG A 12 -8.16 -3.75 10.21
C ARG A 12 -7.98 -2.94 8.93
N GLY A 13 -7.98 -3.58 7.75
CA GLY A 13 -7.92 -2.86 6.48
C GLY A 13 -9.05 -1.87 6.32
N GLN A 14 -10.28 -2.28 6.63
CA GLN A 14 -11.45 -1.41 6.56
C GLN A 14 -11.42 -0.28 7.62
N ASP A 15 -10.97 -0.55 8.84
CA ASP A 15 -10.83 0.48 9.89
C ASP A 15 -9.77 1.52 9.48
N THR A 16 -8.66 1.10 8.88
CA THR A 16 -7.63 2.01 8.36
C THR A 16 -8.16 2.84 7.19
N GLU A 17 -8.76 2.18 6.19
CA GLU A 17 -9.25 2.80 4.96
C GLU A 17 -10.41 3.78 5.23
N ASN A 18 -11.42 3.36 6.01
CA ASN A 18 -12.64 4.14 6.22
C ASN A 18 -12.59 5.05 7.44
N GLY A 19 -11.69 4.84 8.37
CA GLY A 19 -11.58 5.59 9.61
C GLY A 19 -10.35 6.50 9.65
N ARG A 20 -9.19 5.89 9.87
CA ARG A 20 -7.97 6.65 10.10
C ARG A 20 -7.54 7.47 8.87
N PHE A 21 -7.54 6.85 7.67
CA PHE A 21 -7.16 7.55 6.45
C PHE A 21 -8.03 8.79 6.21
N LEU A 22 -9.34 8.63 6.27
CA LEU A 22 -10.28 9.74 6.04
C LEU A 22 -10.02 10.91 7.01
N ARG A 23 -9.82 10.61 8.30
CA ARG A 23 -9.53 11.63 9.32
C ARG A 23 -8.24 12.39 9.03
N VAL A 24 -7.16 11.69 8.67
CA VAL A 24 -5.86 12.30 8.39
C VAL A 24 -5.91 13.05 7.06
N PHE A 25 -6.55 12.46 6.04
CA PHE A 25 -6.61 13.05 4.71
C PHE A 25 -7.53 14.29 4.65
N SER A 26 -8.49 14.44 5.56
CA SER A 26 -9.33 15.64 5.67
C SER A 26 -8.55 16.91 6.02
N LEU A 27 -7.29 16.79 6.43
CA LEU A 27 -6.39 17.94 6.61
C LEU A 27 -5.98 18.61 5.27
N ILE A 28 -6.08 17.87 4.16
CA ILE A 28 -5.67 18.35 2.82
C ILE A 28 -6.81 18.32 1.79
N ASP A 29 -7.90 17.63 2.08
CA ASP A 29 -9.08 17.54 1.21
C ASP A 29 -10.36 17.52 2.08
N ASP A 30 -11.16 18.56 1.99
CA ASP A 30 -12.39 18.72 2.77
C ASP A 30 -13.52 17.77 2.32
N ASN A 31 -13.40 17.15 1.14
CA ASN A 31 -14.47 16.35 0.57
C ASN A 31 -13.99 15.11 -0.21
N PRO A 32 -13.19 14.23 0.39
CA PRO A 32 -12.81 12.98 -0.24
C PRO A 32 -14.04 12.10 -0.44
N ARG A 33 -14.18 11.50 -1.62
CA ARG A 33 -15.31 10.65 -1.95
C ARG A 33 -14.90 9.19 -1.96
N LYS A 34 -15.65 8.37 -1.23
CA LYS A 34 -15.46 6.91 -1.24
C LYS A 34 -15.69 6.36 -2.65
N ALA A 35 -14.79 5.50 -3.09
CA ALA A 35 -14.88 4.84 -4.38
C ALA A 35 -16.07 3.86 -4.47
N THR A 36 -16.63 3.70 -5.66
CA THR A 36 -17.64 2.68 -5.93
C THR A 36 -17.03 1.28 -5.91
N MET A 37 -17.87 0.24 -5.87
CA MET A 37 -17.40 -1.14 -5.99
C MET A 37 -16.65 -1.38 -7.31
N GLY A 38 -17.08 -0.76 -8.40
CA GLY A 38 -16.40 -0.85 -9.70
C GLY A 38 -14.99 -0.21 -9.68
N ASP A 39 -14.82 0.85 -8.89
CA ASP A 39 -13.51 1.48 -8.71
C ASP A 39 -12.61 0.65 -7.79
N GLN A 40 -13.16 0.03 -6.74
CA GLN A 40 -12.41 -0.86 -5.86
C GLN A 40 -11.83 -2.07 -6.62
N MET A 41 -12.54 -2.56 -7.64
CA MET A 41 -11.99 -3.59 -8.55
C MET A 41 -10.78 -3.12 -9.35
N LYS A 42 -10.57 -1.80 -9.46
CA LYS A 42 -9.41 -1.16 -10.10
C LYS A 42 -8.35 -0.71 -9.09
N HIS A 43 -8.50 -1.13 -7.82
CA HIS A 43 -7.68 -0.71 -6.69
C HIS A 43 -7.77 0.80 -6.38
N ILE A 44 -8.99 1.36 -6.44
CA ILE A 44 -9.27 2.73 -6.01
C ILE A 44 -10.16 2.64 -4.79
N ASP A 45 -9.73 3.21 -3.66
CA ASP A 45 -10.51 3.29 -2.42
C ASP A 45 -11.15 4.66 -2.26
N TRP A 46 -10.47 5.72 -2.72
CA TRP A 46 -10.91 7.10 -2.60
C TRP A 46 -10.65 7.94 -3.85
N HIS A 47 -11.57 8.85 -4.13
CA HIS A 47 -11.38 9.97 -5.06
C HIS A 47 -11.14 11.23 -4.26
N THR A 48 -10.03 11.92 -4.52
CA THR A 48 -9.56 13.06 -3.73
C THR A 48 -9.12 14.20 -4.64
N LEU A 49 -8.83 15.34 -4.03
CA LEU A 49 -8.32 16.53 -4.73
C LEU A 49 -7.01 16.26 -5.50
N ILE A 50 -6.16 15.36 -4.99
CA ILE A 50 -4.87 15.04 -5.62
C ILE A 50 -4.94 13.84 -6.59
N GLY A 51 -6.12 13.24 -6.77
CA GLY A 51 -6.33 12.07 -7.62
C GLY A 51 -6.95 10.89 -6.86
N THR A 52 -6.87 9.71 -7.45
CA THR A 52 -7.40 8.47 -6.88
C THR A 52 -6.37 7.78 -5.98
N ILE A 53 -6.82 7.22 -4.85
CA ILE A 53 -5.95 6.64 -3.83
C ILE A 53 -6.38 5.22 -3.48
N ASP A 54 -5.41 4.31 -3.38
CA ASP A 54 -5.53 2.98 -2.77
C ASP A 54 -4.84 2.98 -1.41
N VAL A 55 -5.55 2.60 -0.35
CA VAL A 55 -5.06 2.66 1.04
C VAL A 55 -4.56 1.30 1.50
N LYS A 56 -3.34 1.26 1.99
CA LYS A 56 -2.71 0.05 2.51
C LYS A 56 -2.47 0.13 4.01
N ALA A 57 -3.23 -0.67 4.75
CA ALA A 57 -3.03 -0.81 6.19
C ALA A 57 -1.66 -1.42 6.50
N MET A 58 -1.07 -0.99 7.62
CA MET A 58 0.18 -1.55 8.19
C MET A 58 0.12 -3.07 8.24
N LYS A 59 1.18 -3.72 7.84
CA LYS A 59 1.25 -5.19 7.76
C LYS A 59 2.29 -5.75 8.72
N ARG A 60 2.16 -7.05 8.95
CA ARG A 60 3.17 -7.89 9.62
C ARG A 60 4.07 -8.50 8.55
N VAL A 61 5.32 -8.73 8.87
CA VAL A 61 6.21 -9.51 7.99
C VAL A 61 5.78 -10.97 8.00
N ASN A 62 5.59 -11.54 9.20
CA ASN A 62 5.22 -12.93 9.40
C ASN A 62 3.86 -13.06 10.09
N ARG A 63 3.20 -14.22 9.91
CA ARG A 63 1.98 -14.54 10.66
C ARG A 63 2.32 -14.63 12.15
N GLY A 64 1.64 -13.83 12.98
CA GLY A 64 1.88 -13.77 14.42
C GLY A 64 2.95 -12.79 14.88
N GLY A 65 3.72 -12.17 13.97
CA GLY A 65 4.62 -11.07 14.30
C GLY A 65 3.87 -9.77 14.61
N ASP A 66 4.58 -8.74 15.02
CA ASP A 66 4.02 -7.42 15.27
C ASP A 66 3.78 -6.63 13.97
N LEU A 67 2.93 -5.62 14.04
CA LEU A 67 2.83 -4.60 13.00
C LEU A 67 4.14 -3.84 12.94
N GLN A 68 4.57 -3.48 11.75
CA GLN A 68 5.85 -2.83 11.53
C GLN A 68 5.77 -1.80 10.40
N THR A 69 6.71 -0.87 10.38
CA THR A 69 6.84 0.22 9.41
C THR A 69 8.19 0.20 8.69
N GLU A 70 8.94 -0.89 8.81
CA GLU A 70 10.23 -1.03 8.11
C GLU A 70 10.05 -1.48 6.66
N PHE A 71 9.07 -2.37 6.43
CA PHE A 71 8.83 -2.99 5.12
C PHE A 71 7.40 -2.78 4.65
N MET A 72 7.23 -2.60 3.34
CA MET A 72 5.94 -2.66 2.67
C MET A 72 5.86 -3.90 1.76
N TRP A 73 4.69 -4.53 1.73
CA TRP A 73 4.40 -5.61 0.81
C TRP A 73 3.92 -5.06 -0.52
N ILE A 74 4.57 -5.45 -1.60
CA ILE A 74 4.18 -5.17 -2.98
C ILE A 74 3.53 -6.42 -3.57
N GLU A 75 2.34 -6.29 -4.15
CA GLU A 75 1.66 -7.39 -4.82
C GLU A 75 1.74 -7.21 -6.33
N PHE A 76 2.58 -8.02 -6.98
CA PHE A 76 2.73 -8.05 -8.44
C PHE A 76 1.63 -8.89 -9.10
N ARG A 77 1.24 -9.99 -8.46
CA ARG A 77 0.13 -10.84 -8.89
C ARG A 77 -0.72 -11.18 -7.69
N ASN A 78 -2.04 -11.11 -7.87
CA ASN A 78 -2.98 -11.38 -6.79
C ASN A 78 -3.25 -12.89 -6.62
N ARG A 79 -4.07 -13.24 -5.64
CA ARG A 79 -4.41 -14.63 -5.31
C ARG A 79 -5.06 -15.41 -6.45
N ALA A 80 -5.77 -14.75 -7.35
CA ALA A 80 -6.41 -15.33 -8.51
C ALA A 80 -5.45 -15.50 -9.71
N GLY A 81 -4.20 -15.04 -9.60
CA GLY A 81 -3.21 -15.12 -10.65
C GLY A 81 -3.26 -13.97 -11.66
N THR A 82 -4.09 -12.94 -11.42
CA THR A 82 -4.16 -11.73 -12.24
C THR A 82 -3.27 -10.63 -11.65
N ASN A 83 -3.20 -9.47 -12.31
CA ASN A 83 -2.40 -8.34 -11.86
C ASN A 83 -2.70 -7.97 -10.40
N GLY A 84 -1.66 -7.78 -9.62
CA GLY A 84 -1.73 -7.29 -8.26
C GLY A 84 -1.99 -5.78 -8.21
N TRP A 85 -2.21 -5.24 -7.01
CA TRP A 85 -2.58 -3.85 -6.81
C TRP A 85 -1.55 -2.83 -7.33
N ILE A 86 -0.27 -3.20 -7.46
CA ILE A 86 0.77 -2.32 -8.01
C ILE A 86 0.50 -1.93 -9.48
N PHE A 87 -0.31 -2.72 -10.18
CA PHE A 87 -0.77 -2.47 -11.55
C PHE A 87 -2.20 -1.91 -11.63
N GLY A 88 -2.76 -1.48 -10.51
CA GLY A 88 -4.08 -0.87 -10.44
C GLY A 88 -4.19 0.47 -11.18
N LYS A 89 -5.35 1.06 -11.16
CA LYS A 89 -5.66 2.33 -11.86
C LYS A 89 -5.60 3.56 -10.94
N GLN A 90 -5.30 3.37 -9.67
CA GLN A 90 -5.12 4.46 -8.72
C GLN A 90 -3.90 5.33 -9.09
N ASP A 91 -4.00 6.62 -8.79
CA ASP A 91 -2.89 7.57 -8.98
C ASP A 91 -1.84 7.45 -7.87
N TRP A 92 -2.33 7.21 -6.64
CA TRP A 92 -1.52 7.16 -5.43
C TRP A 92 -1.79 5.91 -4.62
N ILE A 93 -0.77 5.49 -3.90
CA ILE A 93 -0.87 4.46 -2.86
C ILE A 93 -0.50 5.11 -1.54
N ALA A 94 -1.41 5.02 -0.55
CA ALA A 94 -1.22 5.53 0.80
C ALA A 94 -0.92 4.38 1.76
N PHE A 95 0.28 4.34 2.31
CA PHE A 95 0.70 3.35 3.30
C PHE A 95 0.51 3.89 4.70
N GLU A 96 -0.23 3.17 5.53
CA GLU A 96 -0.38 3.48 6.94
C GLU A 96 0.95 3.36 7.68
N MET A 97 1.31 4.41 8.44
CA MET A 97 2.44 4.48 9.35
C MET A 97 1.94 4.64 10.79
N LEU A 98 2.84 4.61 11.77
CA LEU A 98 2.45 4.78 13.18
C LEU A 98 1.79 6.14 13.46
N ASP A 99 2.26 7.19 12.80
CA ASP A 99 1.90 8.58 13.02
C ASP A 99 1.37 9.29 11.75
N GLY A 100 0.82 8.52 10.79
CA GLY A 100 0.26 9.11 9.58
C GLY A 100 0.21 8.16 8.39
N PHE A 101 0.37 8.74 7.19
CA PHE A 101 0.42 8.00 5.93
C PHE A 101 1.54 8.51 5.03
N ILE A 102 2.29 7.58 4.41
CA ILE A 102 3.19 7.90 3.30
C ILE A 102 2.43 7.63 2.00
N LEU A 103 2.43 8.61 1.09
CA LEU A 103 1.82 8.51 -0.23
C LEU A 103 2.91 8.52 -1.30
N ALA A 104 2.90 7.51 -2.16
CA ALA A 104 3.74 7.44 -3.35
C ALA A 104 2.87 7.34 -4.61
N ARG A 105 3.31 7.96 -5.72
CA ARG A 105 2.63 7.78 -7.01
C ARG A 105 2.74 6.33 -7.44
N THR A 106 1.62 5.74 -7.86
CA THR A 106 1.57 4.33 -8.27
C THR A 106 2.58 4.01 -9.35
N LYS A 107 2.75 4.92 -10.32
CA LYS A 107 3.72 4.73 -11.41
C LYS A 107 5.15 4.67 -10.87
N ASP A 108 5.55 5.63 -10.05
CA ASP A 108 6.92 5.72 -9.55
C ASP A 108 7.25 4.54 -8.61
N LEU A 109 6.31 4.17 -7.73
CA LEU A 109 6.46 3.00 -6.87
C LEU A 109 6.54 1.70 -7.68
N ARG A 110 5.77 1.56 -8.77
CA ARG A 110 5.83 0.40 -9.65
C ARG A 110 7.19 0.28 -10.33
N ASP A 111 7.70 1.39 -10.85
CA ASP A 111 9.00 1.43 -11.52
C ASP A 111 10.11 1.08 -10.53
N LEU A 112 10.07 1.64 -9.32
CA LEU A 112 10.99 1.32 -8.22
C LEU A 112 10.89 -0.17 -7.82
N ALA A 113 9.69 -0.70 -7.62
CA ALA A 113 9.49 -2.08 -7.24
C ALA A 113 9.99 -3.06 -8.31
N ASN A 114 9.78 -2.75 -9.59
CA ASN A 114 10.31 -3.54 -10.71
C ASN A 114 11.85 -3.51 -10.77
N GLN A 115 12.46 -2.39 -10.38
CA GLN A 115 13.91 -2.26 -10.33
C GLN A 115 14.52 -3.05 -9.16
N LEU A 116 13.89 -3.01 -8.00
CA LEU A 116 14.42 -3.61 -6.77
C LEU A 116 14.11 -5.09 -6.63
N CYS A 117 12.92 -5.55 -7.07
CA CYS A 117 12.42 -6.90 -6.80
C CYS A 117 12.75 -7.86 -7.93
N ASN A 118 13.45 -8.94 -7.61
CA ASN A 118 13.59 -10.08 -8.53
C ASN A 118 12.41 -11.04 -8.32
N THR A 119 11.41 -10.96 -9.20
CA THR A 119 10.21 -11.80 -9.14
C THR A 119 10.40 -13.22 -9.70
N ASP A 120 11.55 -13.54 -10.25
CA ASP A 120 11.89 -14.88 -10.72
C ASP A 120 12.53 -15.73 -9.61
N VAL A 121 13.02 -15.09 -8.55
CA VAL A 121 13.64 -15.77 -7.40
C VAL A 121 12.61 -15.91 -6.27
N PHE A 122 12.08 -17.13 -6.10
CA PHE A 122 11.10 -17.45 -5.06
C PHE A 122 11.75 -17.92 -3.77
N VAL A 123 11.27 -17.35 -2.65
CA VAL A 123 11.64 -17.76 -1.29
C VAL A 123 10.55 -18.57 -0.61
N GLN A 124 10.94 -19.41 0.36
CA GLN A 124 10.01 -20.30 1.05
C GLN A 124 9.31 -19.65 2.24
N ARG A 125 9.89 -18.61 2.80
CA ARG A 125 9.37 -17.92 4.00
C ARG A 125 9.09 -16.46 3.69
N ALA A 126 8.00 -15.94 4.23
CA ALA A 126 7.62 -14.54 4.07
C ALA A 126 8.72 -13.57 4.55
N GLY A 127 9.43 -13.90 5.64
CA GLY A 127 10.53 -13.08 6.17
C GLY A 127 11.74 -12.94 5.25
N ASP A 128 11.89 -13.83 4.26
CA ASP A 128 13.02 -13.81 3.31
C ASP A 128 12.66 -13.08 2.01
N ALA A 129 11.44 -12.51 1.92
CA ALA A 129 10.88 -11.93 0.69
C ALA A 129 11.38 -10.51 0.38
N LEU A 130 12.36 -9.99 1.13
CA LEU A 130 12.95 -8.68 0.80
C LEU A 130 13.61 -8.75 -0.58
N TYR A 131 13.07 -7.96 -1.52
CA TYR A 131 13.46 -7.89 -2.93
C TYR A 131 13.37 -9.23 -3.71
N LYS A 132 12.63 -10.21 -3.18
CA LYS A 132 12.45 -11.53 -3.79
C LYS A 132 10.98 -11.93 -3.78
N ALA A 133 10.59 -12.80 -4.70
CA ALA A 133 9.23 -13.31 -4.78
C ALA A 133 8.90 -14.26 -3.62
N TYR A 134 7.73 -14.10 -3.06
CA TYR A 134 7.11 -15.04 -2.15
C TYR A 134 5.69 -15.36 -2.64
N GLN A 135 5.34 -16.62 -2.60
CA GLN A 135 4.01 -17.13 -2.93
C GLN A 135 3.39 -17.76 -1.69
N ARG A 136 2.20 -17.32 -1.31
CA ARG A 136 1.48 -17.93 -0.19
C ARG A 136 0.98 -19.32 -0.59
N LYS A 137 1.17 -20.32 0.28
CA LYS A 137 0.75 -21.69 0.04
C LYS A 137 -0.72 -21.77 -0.41
N GLY A 138 -0.96 -22.39 -1.54
CA GLY A 138 -2.31 -22.58 -2.11
C GLY A 138 -2.88 -21.36 -2.84
N ASN A 139 -2.08 -20.33 -3.11
CA ASN A 139 -2.45 -19.16 -3.90
C ASN A 139 -1.59 -19.08 -5.17
N SER A 140 -2.01 -18.24 -6.13
CA SER A 140 -1.23 -17.91 -7.33
C SER A 140 -0.56 -16.54 -7.24
N ASP A 141 -0.53 -15.94 -6.05
CA ASP A 141 0.01 -14.61 -5.85
C ASP A 141 1.54 -14.57 -5.97
N VAL A 142 2.03 -13.41 -6.37
CA VAL A 142 3.46 -13.06 -6.34
C VAL A 142 3.58 -11.76 -5.56
N ILE A 143 4.15 -11.85 -4.38
CA ILE A 143 4.38 -10.70 -3.52
C ILE A 143 5.84 -10.58 -3.16
N SER A 144 6.31 -9.38 -2.89
CA SER A 144 7.67 -9.09 -2.45
C SER A 144 7.63 -8.03 -1.36
N MET A 145 8.70 -7.87 -0.61
CA MET A 145 8.89 -6.74 0.27
C MET A 145 9.93 -5.78 -0.28
N ILE A 146 9.70 -4.48 -0.08
CA ILE A 146 10.70 -3.43 -0.18
C ILE A 146 10.73 -2.65 1.12
N ARG A 147 11.79 -1.88 1.39
CA ARG A 147 11.88 -1.02 2.58
C ARG A 147 11.10 0.26 2.38
N PHE A 148 10.55 0.83 3.45
CA PHE A 148 10.02 2.20 3.38
C PHE A 148 11.10 3.23 3.05
N SER A 149 12.35 3.00 3.48
CA SER A 149 13.49 3.85 3.11
C SER A 149 13.84 3.83 1.61
N ASP A 150 13.38 2.83 0.86
CA ASP A 150 13.57 2.82 -0.60
C ASP A 150 12.76 3.92 -1.29
N LEU A 151 11.69 4.42 -0.65
CA LEU A 151 10.90 5.53 -1.16
C LEU A 151 11.70 6.84 -1.26
N ASP A 152 12.83 6.97 -0.57
CA ASP A 152 13.73 8.12 -0.70
C ASP A 152 14.27 8.27 -2.14
N GLN A 153 14.17 7.23 -2.96
CA GLN A 153 14.58 7.23 -4.37
C GLN A 153 13.52 7.82 -5.30
N ILE A 154 12.29 8.01 -4.84
CA ILE A 154 11.16 8.54 -5.62
C ILE A 154 10.43 9.67 -4.88
N PRO A 155 9.74 10.57 -5.59
CA PRO A 155 8.90 11.57 -4.95
C PRO A 155 7.79 10.91 -4.12
N HIS A 156 7.64 11.33 -2.86
CA HIS A 156 6.59 10.88 -1.97
C HIS A 156 6.15 11.98 -1.01
N MET A 157 4.98 11.82 -0.38
CA MET A 157 4.44 12.73 0.61
C MET A 157 4.24 11.99 1.93
N TYR A 158 4.41 12.69 3.05
CA TYR A 158 4.06 12.19 4.36
C TYR A 158 3.01 13.09 5.00
N ILE A 159 1.84 12.53 5.33
CA ILE A 159 0.75 13.21 6.01
C ILE A 159 0.68 12.66 7.43
N ARG A 160 0.93 13.51 8.42
CA ARG A 160 0.95 13.12 9.83
C ARG A 160 -0.42 13.24 10.49
N ASP A 161 -0.68 12.43 11.52
CA ASP A 161 -1.90 12.46 12.35
C ASP A 161 -2.03 13.76 13.18
N SER A 162 -0.91 14.44 13.49
CA SER A 162 -0.89 15.78 14.07
C SER A 162 -1.13 16.79 12.95
N ASP A 163 -1.81 17.91 13.20
CA ASP A 163 -2.23 18.98 12.27
C ASP A 163 -1.12 19.55 11.36
N TYR A 164 -0.16 18.73 11.00
CA TYR A 164 1.05 19.06 10.28
C TYR A 164 1.20 18.22 9.02
N VAL A 165 1.02 18.89 7.87
CA VAL A 165 1.41 18.32 6.57
C VAL A 165 2.89 18.64 6.37
N GLU A 166 3.78 17.68 6.62
CA GLU A 166 5.16 17.78 6.20
C GLU A 166 5.25 17.33 4.74
N VAL A 167 5.43 18.27 3.83
CA VAL A 167 5.89 17.96 2.47
C VAL A 167 7.35 17.55 2.61
N ALA A 168 7.59 16.26 2.71
CA ALA A 168 8.93 15.71 2.83
C ALA A 168 9.71 16.02 1.56
N LYS A 169 10.66 16.93 1.69
CA LYS A 169 11.56 17.51 0.69
C LYS A 169 10.84 18.26 -0.46
N PRO A 170 11.23 19.49 -0.77
CA PRO A 170 10.73 20.13 -1.98
C PRO A 170 11.05 19.19 -3.14
N ASN A 171 10.00 18.77 -3.82
CA ASN A 171 10.15 18.04 -5.06
C ASN A 171 11.00 18.90 -6.00
N PRO A 172 12.24 18.52 -6.34
CA PRO A 172 13.09 19.32 -7.23
C PRO A 172 12.51 19.44 -8.66
N PHE A 173 11.32 18.86 -8.88
CA PHE A 173 10.61 18.82 -10.16
C PHE A 173 9.21 19.47 -10.12
N LEU A 174 8.88 20.26 -9.09
CA LEU A 174 7.73 21.16 -9.08
C LEU A 174 8.16 22.58 -9.39
#